data_94a6c4cd95a729d151452d220609b95e
#
_entry.id   94a6c4cd95a729d151452d220609b95e
#
_cell.length_a   1.000
_cell.length_b   1.000
_cell.length_c   1.000
_cell.angle_alpha   90.00
_cell.angle_beta   90.00
_cell.angle_gamma   90.00
#
_symmetry.space_group_name_H-M   'P 1'
#
loop_
_entity.id
_entity.type
_entity.pdbx_description
1 polymer ?
#
loop_
_entity_poly.entity_id
_entity_poly.type
_entity_poly.pdbx_seq_one_letter_code
_entity_poly.pdbx_strand_id
1 'polypeptide(L)'
;LNVCSLWRGGTHGGWGAVSGLPDVDPALGYYDDGLPEVADWEIKFMVENGIDIEHFCWFAPADNQIEPIKRSGLGFALHDGYFNAKYSDLMKFTFMWENSKVNTTNLEDFKKYIWSYWMDYYFLDDRFYTTENKLVFTVWSWQNFKEAFGGTNEGANEAVAFMNEDAKAHGFDGILLFFADGSAADPSSFTAMANLGASGAYAYHWGQAGNNADETIYRLKGNSSYDKLYIVPAVSVGFNDIGWSNIRKPLISTDDHKKVLEFIKNDYLPQQTG
;
A
#
# COMPACT_ATOMS: atom_id res chain seq x y z
N LEU A 1 -6.74 -3.66 -2.96
CA LEU A 1 -7.43 -2.75 -2.03
C LEU A 1 -6.47 -2.27 -0.96
N ASN A 2 -6.54 -1.00 -0.60
CA ASN A 2 -5.67 -0.40 0.40
C ASN A 2 -6.44 -0.28 1.72
N VAL A 3 -5.93 -0.88 2.78
CA VAL A 3 -6.58 -0.88 4.09
C VAL A 3 -5.68 -0.18 5.10
N CYS A 4 -6.24 0.83 5.74
CA CYS A 4 -5.62 1.47 6.90
C CYS A 4 -6.45 1.11 8.13
N SER A 5 -5.86 0.44 9.10
CA SER A 5 -6.49 0.02 10.36
C SER A 5 -6.96 1.21 11.21
N LEU A 6 -8.05 1.85 10.81
CA LEU A 6 -8.55 3.07 11.44
C LEU A 6 -9.85 2.88 12.24
N TRP A 7 -10.55 1.78 11.99
CA TRP A 7 -11.90 1.58 12.50
C TRP A 7 -11.90 0.57 13.65
N ARG A 8 -12.22 1.01 14.83
CA ARG A 8 -12.32 0.16 16.02
C ARG A 8 -13.62 0.38 16.74
N GLY A 9 -14.57 -0.53 16.51
CA GLY A 9 -15.82 -0.70 17.21
C GLY A 9 -16.70 0.55 17.39
N GLY A 10 -17.95 0.46 17.05
CA GLY A 10 -18.93 1.50 17.24
C GLY A 10 -18.53 2.84 16.59
N THR A 11 -18.66 3.92 17.35
CA THR A 11 -18.28 5.28 16.90
C THR A 11 -16.90 5.71 17.41
N HIS A 12 -16.07 4.79 17.88
CA HIS A 12 -14.72 5.07 18.38
C HIS A 12 -13.69 5.19 17.25
N GLY A 13 -12.59 5.83 17.55
CA GLY A 13 -11.52 6.03 16.57
C GLY A 13 -12.00 6.85 15.36
N GLY A 14 -11.69 6.36 14.16
CA GLY A 14 -12.04 7.03 12.90
C GLY A 14 -13.53 7.21 12.67
N TRP A 15 -14.37 6.26 13.14
CA TRP A 15 -15.82 6.35 12.96
C TRP A 15 -16.44 7.57 13.67
N GLY A 16 -15.87 8.03 14.77
CA GLY A 16 -16.37 9.21 15.48
C GLY A 16 -16.40 10.47 14.62
N ALA A 17 -15.49 10.58 13.65
CA ALA A 17 -15.40 11.73 12.75
C ALA A 17 -16.44 11.72 11.62
N VAL A 18 -16.95 10.54 11.25
CA VAL A 18 -17.88 10.36 10.11
C VAL A 18 -19.28 9.94 10.56
N SER A 19 -19.45 9.53 11.82
CA SER A 19 -20.76 9.14 12.35
C SER A 19 -21.77 10.29 12.25
N GLY A 20 -22.94 9.99 11.75
CA GLY A 20 -23.98 10.99 11.48
C GLY A 20 -23.89 11.68 10.12
N LEU A 21 -23.00 11.23 9.26
CA LEU A 21 -22.93 11.63 7.85
C LEU A 21 -23.56 10.53 6.99
N PRO A 22 -24.84 10.62 6.61
CA PRO A 22 -25.60 9.50 6.03
C PRO A 22 -25.04 8.98 4.71
N ASP A 23 -24.27 9.81 4.01
CA ASP A 23 -23.69 9.44 2.70
C ASP A 23 -22.40 8.61 2.82
N VAL A 24 -21.90 8.41 4.03
CA VAL A 24 -20.66 7.67 4.31
C VAL A 24 -20.87 6.52 5.29
N ASP A 25 -22.11 6.16 5.55
CA ASP A 25 -22.43 4.99 6.37
C ASP A 25 -21.93 3.72 5.68
N PRO A 26 -21.11 2.90 6.35
CA PRO A 26 -20.60 1.67 5.75
C PRO A 26 -21.72 0.62 5.58
N ALA A 27 -21.62 -0.18 4.52
CA ALA A 27 -22.60 -1.24 4.25
C ALA A 27 -22.70 -2.28 5.37
N LEU A 28 -21.61 -2.49 6.12
CA LEU A 28 -21.57 -3.38 7.29
C LEU A 28 -21.94 -2.68 8.62
N GLY A 29 -22.40 -1.42 8.58
CA GLY A 29 -22.54 -0.60 9.77
C GLY A 29 -21.19 -0.08 10.26
N TYR A 30 -21.14 0.46 11.47
CA TYR A 30 -19.90 0.93 12.10
C TYR A 30 -19.14 -0.27 12.70
N TYR A 31 -18.29 -0.88 11.91
CA TYR A 31 -17.57 -2.09 12.26
C TYR A 31 -16.21 -1.83 12.93
N ASP A 32 -15.59 -2.89 13.42
CA ASP A 32 -14.20 -2.93 13.88
C ASP A 32 -13.43 -3.82 12.90
N ASP A 33 -12.49 -3.24 12.14
CA ASP A 33 -11.67 -3.96 11.17
C ASP A 33 -10.65 -4.93 11.82
N GLY A 34 -10.54 -4.91 13.16
CA GLY A 34 -9.84 -5.95 13.92
C GLY A 34 -10.67 -7.21 14.20
N LEU A 35 -11.94 -7.27 13.79
CA LEU A 35 -12.78 -8.47 13.98
C LEU A 35 -12.58 -9.45 12.82
N PRO A 36 -12.26 -10.73 13.09
CA PRO A 36 -12.13 -11.75 12.05
C PRO A 36 -13.37 -11.92 11.18
N GLU A 37 -14.55 -11.75 11.75
CA GLU A 37 -15.80 -11.85 11.02
C GLU A 37 -16.01 -10.69 10.04
N VAL A 38 -15.48 -9.51 10.34
CA VAL A 38 -15.47 -8.36 9.42
C VAL A 38 -14.48 -8.63 8.28
N ALA A 39 -13.28 -9.09 8.61
CA ALA A 39 -12.29 -9.48 7.60
C ALA A 39 -12.84 -10.60 6.67
N ASP A 40 -13.59 -11.57 7.20
CA ASP A 40 -14.25 -12.59 6.37
C ASP A 40 -15.26 -11.98 5.37
N TRP A 41 -16.02 -10.95 5.75
CA TRP A 41 -16.91 -10.24 4.84
C TRP A 41 -16.13 -9.43 3.79
N GLU A 42 -15.05 -8.77 4.18
CA GLU A 42 -14.20 -8.02 3.27
C GLU A 42 -13.54 -8.95 2.24
N ILE A 43 -12.95 -10.06 2.69
CA ILE A 43 -12.40 -11.12 1.84
C ILE A 43 -13.45 -11.63 0.86
N LYS A 44 -14.67 -11.93 1.34
CA LYS A 44 -15.76 -12.38 0.49
C LYS A 44 -16.06 -11.38 -0.62
N PHE A 45 -16.24 -10.10 -0.28
CA PHE A 45 -16.54 -9.08 -1.28
C PHE A 45 -15.39 -8.91 -2.28
N MET A 46 -14.16 -8.97 -1.83
CA MET A 46 -12.99 -8.85 -2.70
C MET A 46 -12.86 -10.03 -3.65
N VAL A 47 -12.89 -11.25 -3.16
CA VAL A 47 -12.74 -12.48 -3.95
C VAL A 47 -13.88 -12.63 -4.97
N GLU A 48 -15.14 -12.38 -4.57
CA GLU A 48 -16.29 -12.43 -5.48
C GLU A 48 -16.22 -11.38 -6.60
N ASN A 49 -15.40 -10.34 -6.44
CA ASN A 49 -15.22 -9.28 -7.44
C ASN A 49 -13.84 -9.31 -8.12
N GLY A 50 -13.10 -10.41 -7.97
CA GLY A 50 -11.83 -10.62 -8.67
C GLY A 50 -10.66 -9.79 -8.10
N ILE A 51 -10.69 -9.49 -6.81
CA ILE A 51 -9.58 -8.86 -6.08
C ILE A 51 -8.85 -9.97 -5.32
N ASP A 52 -7.59 -10.18 -5.64
CA ASP A 52 -6.81 -11.30 -5.12
C ASP A 52 -5.82 -10.90 -4.02
N ILE A 53 -5.59 -9.59 -3.84
CA ILE A 53 -4.55 -9.07 -2.94
C ILE A 53 -5.11 -7.93 -2.12
N GLU A 54 -4.94 -8.02 -0.81
CA GLU A 54 -5.21 -6.94 0.12
C GLU A 54 -3.91 -6.23 0.51
N HIS A 55 -3.94 -4.90 0.49
CA HIS A 55 -2.75 -4.07 0.68
C HIS A 55 -2.91 -3.22 1.95
N PHE A 56 -2.29 -3.67 3.03
CA PHE A 56 -2.40 -3.02 4.34
C PHE A 56 -1.42 -1.85 4.47
N CYS A 57 -1.83 -0.80 5.19
CA CYS A 57 -0.88 0.22 5.65
C CYS A 57 -0.17 -0.28 6.92
N TRP A 58 1.14 -0.39 6.84
CA TRP A 58 1.97 -0.74 8.00
C TRP A 58 2.56 0.53 8.62
N PHE A 59 2.24 0.73 9.88
CA PHE A 59 2.76 1.83 10.68
C PHE A 59 3.74 1.27 11.72
N ALA A 60 4.90 1.86 11.84
CA ALA A 60 5.74 1.60 12.98
C ALA A 60 5.06 2.09 14.28
N PRO A 61 5.39 1.52 15.46
CA PRO A 61 4.89 2.01 16.72
C PRO A 61 5.16 3.51 16.92
N ALA A 62 4.21 4.22 17.55
CA ALA A 62 4.23 5.69 17.65
C ALA A 62 5.42 6.27 18.44
N ASP A 63 6.12 5.46 19.20
CA ASP A 63 7.06 5.92 20.23
C ASP A 63 8.50 6.06 19.73
N ASN A 64 8.76 6.00 18.42
CA ASN A 64 10.11 5.92 17.86
C ASN A 64 10.98 4.86 18.58
N GLN A 65 10.35 3.80 19.08
CA GLN A 65 11.04 2.76 19.81
C GLN A 65 11.92 2.00 18.84
N ILE A 66 13.21 2.14 19.01
CA ILE A 66 14.26 1.29 18.44
C ILE A 66 14.34 -0.04 19.22
N GLU A 67 13.31 -0.39 19.94
CA GLU A 67 13.15 -1.65 20.64
C GLU A 67 12.48 -2.68 19.71
N PRO A 68 12.64 -3.99 19.96
CA PRO A 68 11.97 -5.00 19.15
C PRO A 68 10.47 -4.71 19.03
N ILE A 69 10.00 -4.56 17.79
CA ILE A 69 8.60 -4.28 17.50
C ILE A 69 7.80 -5.52 17.89
N LYS A 70 6.86 -5.37 18.80
CA LYS A 70 5.96 -6.46 19.21
C LYS A 70 4.68 -6.48 18.36
N ARG A 71 4.31 -5.32 17.85
CA ARG A 71 3.12 -5.13 17.02
C ARG A 71 3.23 -3.81 16.26
N SER A 72 2.84 -3.80 15.00
CA SER A 72 2.76 -2.55 14.24
C SER A 72 1.71 -1.60 14.82
N GLY A 73 1.97 -0.30 14.78
CA GLY A 73 0.97 0.71 15.08
C GLY A 73 -0.20 0.60 14.11
N LEU A 74 -1.43 0.75 14.57
CA LEU A 74 -2.65 0.59 13.77
C LEU A 74 -2.74 -0.73 12.99
N GLY A 75 -2.06 -1.79 13.45
CA GLY A 75 -1.98 -3.08 12.75
C GLY A 75 -3.13 -4.05 13.06
N PHE A 76 -4.21 -3.62 13.71
CA PHE A 76 -5.27 -4.51 14.16
C PHE A 76 -6.09 -5.12 13.00
N ALA A 77 -6.31 -4.42 11.89
CA ALA A 77 -6.97 -5.02 10.73
C ALA A 77 -6.20 -6.22 10.17
N LEU A 78 -4.87 -6.13 10.08
CA LEU A 78 -4.02 -7.23 9.62
C LEU A 78 -3.89 -8.32 10.70
N HIS A 79 -3.49 -7.93 11.93
CA HIS A 79 -3.11 -8.89 12.97
C HIS A 79 -4.29 -9.53 13.70
N ASP A 80 -5.34 -8.74 14.01
CA ASP A 80 -6.50 -9.24 14.75
C ASP A 80 -7.58 -9.71 13.77
N GLY A 81 -7.82 -8.97 12.70
CA GLY A 81 -8.80 -9.27 11.66
C GLY A 81 -8.30 -10.34 10.68
N TYR A 82 -7.51 -9.94 9.69
CA TYR A 82 -7.15 -10.79 8.55
C TYR A 82 -6.44 -12.09 8.95
N PHE A 83 -5.42 -12.06 9.82
CA PHE A 83 -4.68 -13.27 10.19
C PHE A 83 -5.54 -14.31 10.93
N ASN A 84 -6.60 -13.87 11.59
CA ASN A 84 -7.53 -14.74 12.32
C ASN A 84 -8.83 -15.01 11.54
N ALA A 85 -9.01 -14.42 10.36
CA ALA A 85 -10.17 -14.65 9.52
C ALA A 85 -10.19 -16.09 8.97
N LYS A 86 -11.36 -16.68 8.94
CA LYS A 86 -11.58 -18.07 8.49
C LYS A 86 -11.23 -18.29 7.03
N TYR A 87 -11.40 -17.24 6.20
CA TYR A 87 -11.21 -17.31 4.76
C TYR A 87 -9.95 -16.58 4.27
N SER A 88 -9.04 -16.21 5.16
CA SER A 88 -7.81 -15.50 4.81
C SER A 88 -6.92 -16.23 3.79
N ASP A 89 -6.99 -17.58 3.74
CA ASP A 89 -6.26 -18.37 2.74
C ASP A 89 -6.74 -18.18 1.29
N LEU A 90 -7.92 -17.57 1.10
CA LEU A 90 -8.45 -17.25 -0.23
C LEU A 90 -7.85 -15.99 -0.84
N MET A 91 -7.09 -15.22 -0.07
CA MET A 91 -6.56 -13.92 -0.46
C MET A 91 -5.10 -13.79 -0.06
N LYS A 92 -4.31 -13.16 -0.89
CA LYS A 92 -2.94 -12.75 -0.53
C LYS A 92 -2.98 -11.39 0.16
N PHE A 93 -1.93 -11.10 0.93
CA PHE A 93 -1.73 -9.76 1.49
C PHE A 93 -0.33 -9.23 1.16
N THR A 94 -0.22 -7.92 1.16
CA THR A 94 1.03 -7.20 1.17
C THR A 94 0.86 -5.94 2.01
N PHE A 95 1.90 -5.15 2.16
CA PHE A 95 1.80 -3.92 2.95
C PHE A 95 2.55 -2.75 2.31
N MET A 96 2.13 -1.56 2.72
CA MET A 96 2.84 -0.31 2.49
C MET A 96 3.44 0.17 3.81
N TRP A 97 4.75 0.31 3.84
CA TRP A 97 5.40 1.02 4.95
C TRP A 97 5.03 2.50 4.89
N GLU A 98 4.16 2.91 5.79
CA GLU A 98 3.86 4.32 6.04
C GLU A 98 5.03 4.90 6.85
N ASN A 99 5.97 5.48 6.15
CA ASN A 99 7.25 5.95 6.67
C ASN A 99 7.30 7.48 6.88
N SER A 100 6.16 8.15 7.10
CA SER A 100 6.12 9.58 7.39
C SER A 100 6.81 9.92 8.72
N LYS A 101 6.87 8.94 9.63
CA LYS A 101 7.73 8.99 10.81
C LYS A 101 8.88 8.03 10.59
N VAL A 102 10.06 8.58 10.37
CA VAL A 102 11.27 7.77 10.21
C VAL A 102 11.67 7.22 11.57
N ASN A 103 11.52 5.90 11.75
CA ASN A 103 11.82 5.19 12.99
C ASN A 103 13.25 4.68 13.04
N THR A 104 13.99 4.84 11.97
CA THR A 104 15.41 4.52 11.88
C THR A 104 16.11 5.54 11.01
N THR A 105 17.37 5.81 11.31
CA THR A 105 18.24 6.69 10.56
C THR A 105 19.48 5.96 10.05
N ASN A 106 19.52 4.65 10.18
CA ASN A 106 20.63 3.82 9.74
C ASN A 106 20.18 2.39 9.41
N LEU A 107 21.00 1.73 8.61
CA LEU A 107 20.73 0.39 8.12
C LEU A 107 20.74 -0.68 9.23
N GLU A 108 21.57 -0.53 10.23
CA GLU A 108 21.69 -1.56 11.30
C GLU A 108 20.44 -1.62 12.17
N ASP A 109 19.87 -0.47 12.53
CA ASP A 109 18.61 -0.41 13.27
C ASP A 109 17.45 -0.93 12.42
N PHE A 110 17.43 -0.59 11.11
CA PHE A 110 16.44 -1.12 10.18
C PHE A 110 16.50 -2.65 10.11
N LYS A 111 17.67 -3.24 9.91
CA LYS A 111 17.89 -4.69 9.88
C LYS A 111 17.36 -5.36 11.15
N LYS A 112 17.76 -4.81 12.30
CA LYS A 112 17.51 -5.40 13.59
C LYS A 112 16.07 -5.32 14.06
N TYR A 113 15.37 -4.22 13.77
CA TYR A 113 14.08 -3.94 14.39
C TYR A 113 12.92 -3.95 13.39
N ILE A 114 13.13 -3.48 12.16
CA ILE A 114 12.04 -3.37 11.17
C ILE A 114 12.04 -4.58 10.25
N TRP A 115 13.16 -4.82 9.57
CA TRP A 115 13.26 -5.90 8.61
C TRP A 115 13.08 -7.29 9.26
N SER A 116 13.70 -7.54 10.42
CA SER A 116 13.50 -8.78 11.16
C SER A 116 12.03 -8.99 11.53
N TYR A 117 11.36 -7.92 11.98
CA TYR A 117 9.92 -7.99 12.27
C TYR A 117 9.10 -8.35 11.03
N TRP A 118 9.37 -7.72 9.88
CA TRP A 118 8.67 -8.05 8.65
C TRP A 118 8.95 -9.49 8.18
N MET A 119 10.17 -9.96 8.34
CA MET A 119 10.52 -11.34 8.02
C MET A 119 9.74 -12.33 8.88
N ASP A 120 9.75 -12.14 10.21
CA ASP A 120 9.12 -13.06 11.16
C ASP A 120 7.58 -13.07 11.09
N TYR A 121 6.96 -11.94 10.79
CA TYR A 121 5.50 -11.81 10.87
C TYR A 121 4.79 -11.76 9.52
N TYR A 122 5.48 -11.42 8.43
CA TYR A 122 4.85 -11.23 7.14
C TYR A 122 5.48 -12.04 6.01
N PHE A 123 6.75 -11.88 5.76
CA PHE A 123 7.37 -12.40 4.54
C PHE A 123 7.42 -13.93 4.47
N LEU A 124 7.51 -14.60 5.60
CA LEU A 124 7.49 -16.07 5.71
C LEU A 124 6.07 -16.65 5.83
N ASP A 125 5.03 -15.83 5.85
CA ASP A 125 3.64 -16.31 5.78
C ASP A 125 3.29 -16.67 4.32
N ASP A 126 2.77 -17.88 4.10
CA ASP A 126 2.42 -18.38 2.77
C ASP A 126 1.39 -17.50 2.04
N ARG A 127 0.65 -16.67 2.75
CA ARG A 127 -0.31 -15.71 2.19
C ARG A 127 0.33 -14.41 1.75
N PHE A 128 1.60 -14.15 2.12
CA PHE A 128 2.28 -12.93 1.66
C PHE A 128 2.41 -12.93 0.13
N TYR A 129 2.13 -11.78 -0.48
CA TYR A 129 2.15 -11.67 -1.94
C TYR A 129 3.58 -11.67 -2.48
N THR A 130 3.85 -12.64 -3.32
CA THR A 130 5.08 -12.75 -4.09
C THR A 130 4.76 -12.88 -5.58
N THR A 131 5.64 -12.41 -6.42
CA THR A 131 5.61 -12.69 -7.86
C THR A 131 7.01 -13.03 -8.33
N GLU A 132 7.15 -14.03 -9.20
CA GLU A 132 8.46 -14.55 -9.61
C GLU A 132 9.35 -14.88 -8.40
N ASN A 133 8.77 -15.46 -7.36
CA ASN A 133 9.43 -15.76 -6.08
C ASN A 133 10.12 -14.55 -5.42
N LYS A 134 9.67 -13.31 -5.70
CA LYS A 134 10.17 -12.08 -5.06
C LYS A 134 9.12 -11.49 -4.14
N LEU A 135 9.56 -11.00 -3.00
CA LEU A 135 8.71 -10.30 -2.02
C LEU A 135 8.23 -8.98 -2.61
N VAL A 136 6.93 -8.72 -2.59
CA VAL A 136 6.34 -7.47 -3.10
C VAL A 136 5.84 -6.64 -1.93
N PHE A 137 6.42 -5.48 -1.72
CA PHE A 137 5.92 -4.51 -0.74
C PHE A 137 6.13 -3.08 -1.22
N THR A 138 5.46 -2.14 -0.56
CA THR A 138 5.49 -0.75 -0.97
C THR A 138 5.91 0.17 0.17
N VAL A 139 6.36 1.37 -0.19
CA VAL A 139 6.77 2.42 0.74
C VAL A 139 6.06 3.71 0.37
N TRP A 140 5.53 4.42 1.37
CA TRP A 140 4.75 5.63 1.18
C TRP A 140 5.55 6.79 0.59
N SER A 141 6.74 7.07 1.12
CA SER A 141 7.55 8.22 0.71
C SER A 141 8.97 7.80 0.37
N TRP A 142 9.37 7.99 -0.89
CA TRP A 142 10.74 7.77 -1.31
C TRP A 142 11.73 8.74 -0.66
N GLN A 143 11.29 9.97 -0.35
CA GLN A 143 12.11 10.95 0.35
C GLN A 143 12.43 10.47 1.77
N ASN A 144 11.40 10.06 2.52
CA ASN A 144 11.57 9.54 3.87
C ASN A 144 12.35 8.21 3.89
N PHE A 145 12.22 7.39 2.85
CA PHE A 145 13.03 6.19 2.68
C PHE A 145 14.51 6.54 2.56
N LYS A 146 14.84 7.52 1.74
CA LYS A 146 16.19 8.03 1.61
C LYS A 146 16.74 8.56 2.95
N GLU A 147 15.94 9.37 3.66
CA GLU A 147 16.31 9.91 4.99
C GLU A 147 16.53 8.80 6.03
N ALA A 148 15.75 7.72 5.98
CA ALA A 148 15.92 6.57 6.87
C ALA A 148 17.29 5.88 6.73
N PHE A 149 17.97 6.09 5.61
CA PHE A 149 19.28 5.49 5.32
C PHE A 149 20.38 6.55 5.10
N GLY A 150 20.34 7.62 5.88
CA GLY A 150 21.39 8.62 5.92
C GLY A 150 21.29 9.75 4.88
N GLY A 151 20.14 9.90 4.23
CA GLY A 151 19.83 11.02 3.33
C GLY A 151 20.54 10.95 1.97
N THR A 152 21.18 9.84 1.63
CA THR A 152 21.92 9.67 0.37
C THR A 152 21.33 8.55 -0.50
N ASN A 153 21.57 8.61 -1.81
CA ASN A 153 21.17 7.52 -2.71
C ASN A 153 21.99 6.26 -2.41
N GLU A 154 23.24 6.42 -2.04
CA GLU A 154 24.15 5.33 -1.71
C GLU A 154 23.62 4.53 -0.50
N GLY A 155 23.24 5.21 0.58
CA GLY A 155 22.68 4.56 1.76
C GLY A 155 21.34 3.85 1.48
N ALA A 156 20.46 4.47 0.69
CA ALA A 156 19.22 3.83 0.27
C ALA A 156 19.47 2.58 -0.61
N ASN A 157 20.41 2.66 -1.57
CA ASN A 157 20.78 1.51 -2.39
C ASN A 157 21.44 0.39 -1.57
N GLU A 158 22.23 0.72 -0.55
CA GLU A 158 22.80 -0.26 0.37
C GLU A 158 21.68 -1.00 1.14
N ALA A 159 20.65 -0.29 1.56
CA ALA A 159 19.48 -0.90 2.20
C ALA A 159 18.71 -1.82 1.25
N VAL A 160 18.49 -1.40 0.00
CA VAL A 160 17.84 -2.24 -1.02
C VAL A 160 18.68 -3.47 -1.34
N ALA A 161 20.00 -3.32 -1.44
CA ALA A 161 20.91 -4.45 -1.64
C ALA A 161 20.84 -5.46 -0.48
N PHE A 162 20.87 -4.98 0.76
CA PHE A 162 20.68 -5.82 1.93
C PHE A 162 19.34 -6.58 1.88
N MET A 163 18.22 -5.88 1.63
CA MET A 163 16.90 -6.51 1.56
C MET A 163 16.85 -7.62 0.50
N ASN A 164 17.47 -7.41 -0.65
CA ASN A 164 17.56 -8.45 -1.69
C ASN A 164 18.38 -9.65 -1.25
N GLU A 165 19.54 -9.45 -0.64
CA GLU A 165 20.42 -10.54 -0.20
C GLU A 165 19.81 -11.33 0.97
N ASP A 166 19.17 -10.66 1.91
CA ASP A 166 18.51 -11.32 3.03
C ASP A 166 17.26 -12.09 2.58
N ALA A 167 16.46 -11.55 1.67
CA ALA A 167 15.35 -12.28 1.06
C ALA A 167 15.83 -13.56 0.36
N LYS A 168 16.95 -13.52 -0.37
CA LYS A 168 17.57 -14.71 -0.99
C LYS A 168 18.04 -15.71 0.06
N ALA A 169 18.60 -15.27 1.16
CA ALA A 169 18.99 -16.16 2.26
C ALA A 169 17.79 -16.91 2.88
N HIS A 170 16.58 -16.35 2.75
CA HIS A 170 15.31 -16.95 3.19
C HIS A 170 14.57 -17.72 2.09
N GLY A 171 15.16 -17.91 0.90
CA GLY A 171 14.61 -18.73 -0.17
C GLY A 171 13.80 -18.01 -1.23
N PHE A 172 13.77 -16.69 -1.20
CA PHE A 172 13.17 -15.86 -2.25
C PHE A 172 14.22 -15.49 -3.32
N ASP A 173 13.79 -14.97 -4.46
CA ASP A 173 14.70 -14.48 -5.51
C ASP A 173 15.04 -12.98 -5.36
N GLY A 174 14.64 -12.36 -4.26
CA GLY A 174 14.85 -10.97 -3.91
C GLY A 174 13.56 -10.23 -3.57
N ILE A 175 13.54 -8.94 -3.80
CA ILE A 175 12.40 -8.06 -3.52
C ILE A 175 11.94 -7.29 -4.76
N LEU A 176 10.68 -6.89 -4.77
CA LEU A 176 10.11 -5.88 -5.65
C LEU A 176 9.60 -4.73 -4.78
N LEU A 177 10.36 -3.65 -4.73
CA LEU A 177 10.07 -2.46 -3.96
C LEU A 177 9.36 -1.41 -4.82
N PHE A 178 8.19 -0.97 -4.41
CA PHE A 178 7.43 0.09 -5.06
C PHE A 178 7.26 1.30 -4.15
N PHE A 179 7.39 2.49 -4.72
CA PHE A 179 7.07 3.72 -3.99
C PHE A 179 5.69 4.27 -4.39
N ALA A 180 4.95 4.73 -3.39
CA ALA A 180 3.76 5.53 -3.64
C ALA A 180 4.15 6.92 -4.15
N ASP A 181 3.47 7.38 -5.20
CA ASP A 181 3.53 8.77 -5.67
C ASP A 181 2.11 9.30 -5.77
N GLY A 182 1.78 10.29 -4.96
CA GLY A 182 0.44 10.87 -4.94
C GLY A 182 0.05 11.57 -6.25
N SER A 183 1.02 12.01 -7.05
CA SER A 183 0.77 12.62 -8.35
C SER A 183 0.98 11.66 -9.53
N ALA A 184 1.78 10.63 -9.34
CA ALA A 184 2.13 9.53 -10.26
C ALA A 184 2.34 9.95 -11.74
N ALA A 185 2.77 11.18 -11.96
CA ALA A 185 2.94 11.76 -13.30
C ALA A 185 4.14 12.71 -13.38
N ASP A 186 5.01 12.71 -12.37
CA ASP A 186 6.21 13.53 -12.39
C ASP A 186 7.44 12.67 -12.76
N PRO A 187 7.98 12.80 -13.99
CA PRO A 187 9.18 12.07 -14.40
C PRO A 187 10.40 12.31 -13.51
N SER A 188 10.48 13.44 -12.82
CA SER A 188 11.57 13.71 -11.88
C SER A 188 11.49 12.82 -10.63
N SER A 189 10.29 12.58 -10.10
CA SER A 189 10.06 11.65 -9.01
C SER A 189 10.41 10.21 -9.41
N PHE A 190 10.01 9.76 -10.60
CA PHE A 190 10.34 8.42 -11.09
C PHE A 190 11.84 8.22 -11.23
N THR A 191 12.56 9.22 -11.75
CA THR A 191 14.01 9.17 -11.82
C THR A 191 14.65 9.07 -10.43
N ALA A 192 14.13 9.83 -9.46
CA ALA A 192 14.61 9.76 -8.09
C ALA A 192 14.35 8.37 -7.48
N MET A 193 13.16 7.82 -7.63
CA MET A 193 12.81 6.48 -7.15
C MET A 193 13.69 5.39 -7.78
N ALA A 194 13.91 5.45 -9.10
CA ALA A 194 14.80 4.52 -9.80
C ALA A 194 16.25 4.60 -9.26
N ASN A 195 16.73 5.79 -8.95
CA ASN A 195 18.05 5.99 -8.36
C ASN A 195 18.18 5.46 -6.92
N LEU A 196 17.08 5.18 -6.24
CA LEU A 196 17.03 4.53 -4.94
C LEU A 196 16.88 3.00 -5.02
N GLY A 197 16.91 2.42 -6.22
CA GLY A 197 16.77 0.99 -6.43
C GLY A 197 15.33 0.48 -6.44
N ALA A 198 14.35 1.36 -6.64
CA ALA A 198 12.95 0.95 -6.78
C ALA A 198 12.76 0.04 -7.99
N SER A 199 11.86 -0.94 -7.86
CA SER A 199 11.36 -1.77 -8.96
C SER A 199 10.23 -1.06 -9.71
N GLY A 200 9.46 -0.23 -9.00
CA GLY A 200 8.35 0.48 -9.60
C GLY A 200 7.77 1.59 -8.72
N ALA A 201 6.69 2.17 -9.23
CA ALA A 201 5.91 3.19 -8.53
C ALA A 201 4.41 2.99 -8.79
N TYR A 202 3.58 3.58 -7.94
CA TYR A 202 2.13 3.58 -8.12
C TYR A 202 1.51 4.85 -7.54
N ALA A 203 0.34 5.24 -8.04
CA ALA A 203 -0.45 6.27 -7.38
C ALA A 203 -1.20 5.69 -6.19
N TYR A 204 -1.02 6.25 -5.00
CA TYR A 204 -1.84 5.88 -3.83
C TYR A 204 -3.32 6.20 -4.08
N HIS A 205 -3.57 7.39 -4.59
CA HIS A 205 -4.86 7.82 -5.13
C HIS A 205 -4.63 8.97 -6.11
N TRP A 206 -5.59 9.21 -6.99
CA TRP A 206 -5.46 10.31 -7.97
C TRP A 206 -5.97 11.67 -7.44
N GLY A 207 -6.37 11.76 -6.19
CA GLY A 207 -6.98 12.96 -5.64
C GLY A 207 -8.24 13.36 -6.43
N GLN A 208 -8.34 14.63 -6.81
CA GLN A 208 -9.47 15.10 -7.62
C GLN A 208 -9.47 14.54 -9.05
N ALA A 209 -8.30 14.22 -9.60
CA ALA A 209 -8.19 13.59 -10.90
C ALA A 209 -8.81 12.19 -10.94
N GLY A 210 -8.82 11.47 -9.81
CA GLY A 210 -9.47 10.17 -9.68
C GLY A 210 -10.99 10.18 -9.85
N ASN A 211 -11.62 11.36 -9.83
CA ASN A 211 -13.05 11.51 -10.06
C ASN A 211 -13.43 11.65 -11.54
N ASN A 212 -12.44 11.60 -12.44
CA ASN A 212 -12.62 11.81 -13.87
C ASN A 212 -11.80 10.77 -14.64
N ALA A 213 -12.49 9.95 -15.45
CA ALA A 213 -11.85 8.89 -16.21
C ALA A 213 -10.84 9.44 -17.23
N ASP A 214 -11.15 10.53 -17.92
CA ASP A 214 -10.28 11.07 -18.97
C ASP A 214 -8.98 11.61 -18.39
N GLU A 215 -9.02 12.27 -17.25
CA GLU A 215 -7.82 12.75 -16.55
C GLU A 215 -6.97 11.58 -16.03
N THR A 216 -7.60 10.56 -15.45
CA THR A 216 -6.89 9.35 -14.99
C THR A 216 -6.21 8.64 -16.16
N ILE A 217 -6.92 8.44 -17.26
CA ILE A 217 -6.38 7.81 -18.48
C ILE A 217 -5.25 8.64 -19.08
N TYR A 218 -5.37 9.97 -19.08
CA TYR A 218 -4.32 10.87 -19.55
C TYR A 218 -3.04 10.69 -18.74
N ARG A 219 -3.13 10.63 -17.42
CA ARG A 219 -2.00 10.39 -16.52
C ARG A 219 -1.36 9.02 -16.73
N LEU A 220 -2.18 7.98 -16.82
CA LEU A 220 -1.70 6.62 -17.09
C LEU A 220 -0.95 6.53 -18.44
N LYS A 221 -1.43 7.20 -19.49
CA LYS A 221 -0.72 7.30 -20.77
C LYS A 221 0.62 8.02 -20.66
N GLY A 222 0.69 9.08 -19.87
CA GLY A 222 1.95 9.78 -19.60
C GLY A 222 2.96 8.89 -18.85
N ASN A 223 2.48 8.12 -17.90
CA ASN A 223 3.32 7.23 -17.10
C ASN A 223 3.85 6.03 -17.88
N SER A 224 3.07 5.48 -18.82
CA SER A 224 3.47 4.30 -19.62
C SER A 224 4.70 4.54 -20.50
N SER A 225 5.08 5.77 -20.73
CA SER A 225 6.29 6.14 -21.49
C SER A 225 7.58 6.09 -20.66
N TYR A 226 7.50 5.82 -19.36
CA TYR A 226 8.67 5.76 -18.50
C TYR A 226 9.21 4.33 -18.43
N ASP A 227 10.40 4.10 -18.93
CA ASP A 227 11.00 2.78 -19.17
C ASP A 227 11.88 2.22 -18.04
N LYS A 228 12.16 3.01 -16.99
CA LYS A 228 13.07 2.61 -15.91
C LYS A 228 12.38 2.00 -14.70
N LEU A 229 11.07 2.17 -14.57
CA LEU A 229 10.27 1.65 -13.48
C LEU A 229 8.98 1.05 -14.02
N TYR A 230 8.54 -0.04 -13.41
CA TYR A 230 7.19 -0.50 -13.62
C TYR A 230 6.19 0.41 -12.92
N ILE A 231 5.27 1.01 -13.67
CA ILE A 231 4.23 1.87 -13.10
C ILE A 231 2.95 1.07 -12.95
N VAL A 232 2.60 0.76 -11.70
CA VAL A 232 1.36 0.04 -11.40
C VAL A 232 0.17 0.97 -11.66
N PRO A 233 -0.74 0.60 -12.57
CA PRO A 233 -1.89 1.43 -12.86
C PRO A 233 -2.87 1.41 -11.70
N ALA A 234 -3.16 2.57 -11.13
CA ALA A 234 -4.16 2.69 -10.07
C ALA A 234 -5.51 3.10 -10.64
N VAL A 235 -6.58 2.45 -10.17
CA VAL A 235 -7.96 2.88 -10.40
C VAL A 235 -8.53 3.37 -9.09
N SER A 236 -8.66 4.68 -8.95
CA SER A 236 -9.16 5.30 -7.74
C SER A 236 -10.68 5.37 -7.76
N VAL A 237 -11.31 5.07 -6.64
CA VAL A 237 -12.74 5.38 -6.42
C VAL A 237 -12.95 6.86 -6.06
N GLY A 238 -11.90 7.67 -6.10
CA GLY A 238 -11.84 9.00 -5.55
C GLY A 238 -11.27 8.99 -4.14
N PHE A 239 -11.21 10.14 -3.54
CA PHE A 239 -10.72 10.31 -2.18
C PHE A 239 -11.62 11.28 -1.42
N ASN A 240 -12.08 10.86 -0.25
CA ASN A 240 -12.87 11.69 0.63
C ASN A 240 -12.20 11.73 2.01
N ASP A 241 -11.65 12.87 2.35
CA ASP A 241 -10.94 13.11 3.61
C ASP A 241 -11.79 13.80 4.68
N ILE A 242 -13.10 13.67 4.58
CA ILE A 242 -14.04 14.35 5.49
C ILE A 242 -13.80 14.01 6.97
N GLY A 243 -13.26 12.82 7.26
CA GLY A 243 -12.90 12.43 8.62
C GLY A 243 -11.69 13.18 9.20
N TRP A 244 -10.88 13.81 8.33
CA TRP A 244 -9.66 14.53 8.72
C TRP A 244 -9.71 16.02 8.41
N SER A 245 -10.21 16.40 7.25
CA SER A 245 -10.12 17.78 6.75
C SER A 245 -11.45 18.50 6.64
N ASN A 246 -12.58 17.84 6.89
CA ASN A 246 -13.95 18.33 6.65
C ASN A 246 -14.22 18.74 5.18
N ILE A 247 -13.38 18.30 4.25
CA ILE A 247 -13.54 18.59 2.82
C ILE A 247 -14.16 17.37 2.16
N ARG A 248 -15.39 17.53 1.64
CA ARG A 248 -16.02 16.53 0.79
C ARG A 248 -15.44 16.58 -0.60
N LYS A 249 -14.97 15.45 -1.08
CA LYS A 249 -14.57 15.26 -2.47
C LYS A 249 -15.51 14.27 -3.13
N PRO A 250 -15.97 14.52 -4.36
CA PRO A 250 -16.85 13.58 -5.04
C PRO A 250 -16.12 12.26 -5.32
N LEU A 251 -16.85 11.17 -5.31
CA LEU A 251 -16.37 9.88 -5.77
C LEU A 251 -16.48 9.81 -7.31
N ILE A 252 -15.69 8.92 -7.90
CA ILE A 252 -15.81 8.63 -9.33
C ILE A 252 -17.17 7.98 -9.62
N SER A 253 -17.77 8.27 -10.77
CA SER A 253 -18.96 7.55 -11.19
C SER A 253 -18.62 6.08 -11.53
N THR A 254 -19.62 5.19 -11.43
CA THR A 254 -19.43 3.78 -11.80
C THR A 254 -19.03 3.63 -13.27
N ASP A 255 -19.58 4.46 -14.17
CA ASP A 255 -19.26 4.44 -15.59
C ASP A 255 -17.81 4.90 -15.85
N ASP A 256 -17.38 5.96 -15.19
CA ASP A 256 -15.99 6.43 -15.28
C ASP A 256 -15.01 5.41 -14.70
N HIS A 257 -15.33 4.81 -13.54
CA HIS A 257 -14.50 3.76 -12.94
C HIS A 257 -14.35 2.56 -13.89
N LYS A 258 -15.46 2.11 -14.48
CA LYS A 258 -15.46 1.06 -15.49
C LYS A 258 -14.61 1.44 -16.71
N LYS A 259 -14.74 2.67 -17.22
CA LYS A 259 -13.97 3.17 -18.35
C LYS A 259 -12.46 3.12 -18.10
N VAL A 260 -12.00 3.46 -16.88
CA VAL A 260 -10.58 3.37 -16.51
C VAL A 260 -10.12 1.91 -16.45
N LEU A 261 -10.93 1.00 -15.86
CA LEU A 261 -10.61 -0.42 -15.83
C LEU A 261 -10.51 -1.04 -17.23
N GLU A 262 -11.43 -0.70 -18.13
CA GLU A 262 -11.41 -1.14 -19.53
C GLU A 262 -10.16 -0.62 -20.27
N PHE A 263 -9.79 0.63 -20.07
CA PHE A 263 -8.56 1.19 -20.63
C PHE A 263 -7.31 0.45 -20.12
N ILE A 264 -7.23 0.21 -18.81
CA ILE A 264 -6.09 -0.52 -18.22
C ILE A 264 -6.00 -1.92 -18.84
N LYS A 265 -7.10 -2.63 -18.90
CA LYS A 265 -7.14 -4.01 -19.42
C LYS A 265 -6.77 -4.08 -20.91
N ASN A 266 -7.32 -3.18 -21.72
CA ASN A 266 -7.27 -3.31 -23.17
C ASN A 266 -6.11 -2.54 -23.83
N ASP A 267 -5.65 -1.47 -23.19
CA ASP A 267 -4.68 -0.55 -23.79
C ASP A 267 -3.39 -0.45 -22.96
N TYR A 268 -3.48 -0.34 -21.63
CA TYR A 268 -2.31 -0.10 -20.79
C TYR A 268 -1.48 -1.37 -20.57
N LEU A 269 -2.07 -2.43 -20.01
CA LEU A 269 -1.35 -3.67 -19.69
C LEU A 269 -0.70 -4.33 -20.91
N PRO A 270 -1.35 -4.40 -22.10
CA PRO A 270 -0.69 -4.99 -23.26
C PRO A 270 0.57 -4.26 -23.73
N GLN A 271 0.71 -2.96 -23.41
CA GLN A 271 1.92 -2.20 -23.73
C GLN A 271 3.07 -2.42 -22.74
N GLN A 272 2.80 -2.98 -21.55
CA GLN A 272 3.81 -3.25 -20.52
C GLN A 272 4.44 -4.63 -20.67
N THR A 273 3.87 -5.51 -21.48
CA THR A 273 4.32 -6.91 -21.68
C THR A 273 5.21 -7.10 -22.90
N GLY A 274 5.67 -6.01 -23.53
CA GLY A 274 6.52 -6.01 -24.73
C GLY A 274 8.00 -6.02 -24.45
#